data_852de16ef2544e4abefae20b2e2107bd
#
_entry.id   852de16ef2544e4abefae20b2e2107bd
#
_cell.length_a   1.000
_cell.length_b   1.000
_cell.length_c   1.000
_cell.angle_alpha   90.00
_cell.angle_beta   90.00
_cell.angle_gamma   90.00
#
_symmetry.space_group_name_H-M   'P 1'
#
loop_
_entity.id
_entity.type
_entity.pdbx_description
1 polymer ?
#
loop_
_entity_poly.entity_id
_entity_poly.type
_entity_poly.pdbx_seq_one_letter_code
_entity_poly.pdbx_strand_id
1 'polypeptide(L)'
;MKYNKKYITKKIDTPLPPLQENERIYLNVPYMERDFAKYSNCGFDPEKKLWFTGSLNSHLYALVQLYGVNEATSEKAKQLLKEKLGD
;
A
#
# COMPACT_ATOMS: atom_id res chain seq x y z
N MET A 1 -1.93 15.50 10.51
CA MET A 1 -3.21 15.47 9.77
C MET A 1 -3.40 14.12 9.12
N LYS A 2 -4.57 13.57 9.23
CA LYS A 2 -4.87 12.28 8.62
C LYS A 2 -5.46 12.47 7.23
N TYR A 3 -5.06 11.61 6.30
CA TYR A 3 -5.68 11.60 4.99
C TYR A 3 -7.11 11.11 5.11
N ASN A 4 -7.98 11.70 4.32
CA ASN A 4 -9.37 11.28 4.24
C ASN A 4 -9.53 10.50 2.93
N LYS A 5 -10.28 9.40 2.99
CA LYS A 5 -10.52 8.58 1.80
C LYS A 5 -11.16 9.37 0.66
N LYS A 6 -11.78 10.48 0.97
CA LYS A 6 -12.36 11.36 -0.07
C LYS A 6 -11.33 11.86 -1.07
N TYR A 7 -10.07 11.90 -0.70
CA TYR A 7 -9.01 12.32 -1.62
C TYR A 7 -8.69 11.28 -2.66
N ILE A 8 -9.11 10.04 -2.45
CA ILE A 8 -8.91 8.97 -3.40
C ILE A 8 -10.28 8.63 -3.97
N THR A 9 -10.70 9.40 -4.97
CA THR A 9 -12.07 9.32 -5.49
C THR A 9 -12.18 8.54 -6.79
N LYS A 10 -11.07 8.22 -7.41
CA LYS A 10 -11.09 7.50 -8.68
C LYS A 10 -10.20 6.28 -8.61
N LYS A 11 -10.66 5.21 -9.27
CA LYS A 11 -9.85 4.02 -9.41
C LYS A 11 -8.61 4.36 -10.22
N ILE A 12 -7.48 3.77 -9.83
CA ILE A 12 -6.23 3.93 -10.56
C ILE A 12 -6.28 3.00 -11.77
N ASP A 13 -6.26 3.56 -12.97
CA ASP A 13 -6.34 2.77 -14.19
C ASP A 13 -5.01 2.14 -14.58
N THR A 14 -3.90 2.77 -14.20
CA THR A 14 -2.58 2.26 -14.54
C THR A 14 -2.16 1.21 -13.52
N PRO A 15 -2.04 -0.07 -13.92
CA PRO A 15 -1.62 -1.10 -12.97
C PRO A 15 -0.17 -0.88 -12.57
N LEU A 16 0.14 -1.29 -11.34
CA LEU A 16 1.51 -1.28 -10.88
C LEU A 16 2.27 -2.41 -11.58
N PRO A 17 3.59 -2.24 -11.83
CA PRO A 17 4.39 -3.33 -12.36
C PRO A 17 4.41 -4.49 -11.35
N PRO A 18 4.64 -5.72 -11.83
CA PRO A 18 4.73 -6.87 -10.94
C PRO A 18 5.78 -6.64 -9.86
N LEU A 19 5.45 -7.05 -8.63
CA LEU A 19 6.34 -6.88 -7.50
C LEU A 19 6.87 -8.23 -7.02
N GLN A 20 8.16 -8.26 -6.69
CA GLN A 20 8.73 -9.40 -5.98
C GLN A 20 8.26 -9.29 -4.53
N GLU A 21 8.23 -10.40 -3.83
CA GLU A 21 7.74 -10.41 -2.46
C GLU A 21 8.48 -9.41 -1.57
N ASN A 22 9.80 -9.30 -1.74
CA ASN A 22 10.60 -8.39 -0.92
C ASN A 22 10.45 -6.92 -1.31
N GLU A 23 9.63 -6.62 -2.33
CA GLU A 23 9.33 -5.25 -2.71
C GLU A 23 7.93 -4.82 -2.27
N ARG A 24 7.18 -5.74 -1.66
CA ARG A 24 5.82 -5.46 -1.23
C ARG A 24 5.80 -4.70 0.08
N ILE A 25 5.05 -3.61 0.10
CA ILE A 25 4.82 -2.83 1.31
C ILE A 25 3.49 -3.30 1.87
N TYR A 26 3.54 -4.13 2.92
CA TYR A 26 2.34 -4.67 3.54
C TYR A 26 1.70 -3.64 4.46
N LEU A 27 0.38 -3.55 4.41
CA LEU A 27 -0.38 -2.54 5.13
C LEU A 27 -1.40 -3.19 6.05
N ASN A 28 -1.73 -2.50 7.13
CA ASN A 28 -2.69 -2.98 8.12
C ASN A 28 -4.11 -2.56 7.71
N VAL A 29 -4.63 -3.15 6.64
CA VAL A 29 -5.96 -2.80 6.13
C VAL A 29 -7.02 -3.65 6.80
N PRO A 30 -7.99 -3.04 7.51
CA PRO A 30 -9.08 -3.81 8.13
C PRO A 30 -9.92 -4.50 7.05
N TYR A 31 -10.48 -5.65 7.40
CA TYR A 31 -11.30 -6.41 6.46
C TYR A 31 -12.41 -5.54 5.86
N MET A 32 -13.03 -4.71 6.67
CA MET A 32 -14.13 -3.85 6.23
C MET A 32 -13.71 -2.85 5.16
N GLU A 33 -12.42 -2.61 5.00
CA GLU A 33 -11.92 -1.64 4.04
C GLU A 33 -11.20 -2.29 2.86
N ARG A 34 -11.40 -3.56 2.66
CA ARG A 34 -10.74 -4.29 1.58
C ARG A 34 -11.06 -3.74 0.19
N ASP A 35 -12.28 -3.27 0.00
CA ASP A 35 -12.67 -2.71 -1.29
C ASP A 35 -11.93 -1.40 -1.56
N PHE A 36 -11.73 -0.61 -0.54
CA PHE A 36 -10.97 0.63 -0.68
C PHE A 36 -9.51 0.33 -1.02
N ALA A 37 -8.92 -0.68 -0.38
CA ALA A 37 -7.55 -1.08 -0.69
C ALA A 37 -7.44 -1.52 -2.15
N LYS A 38 -8.36 -2.34 -2.59
CA LYS A 38 -8.39 -2.80 -3.98
C LYS A 38 -8.55 -1.62 -4.93
N TYR A 39 -9.44 -0.69 -4.60
CA TYR A 39 -9.68 0.52 -5.40
C TYR A 39 -8.43 1.39 -5.48
N SER A 40 -7.62 1.38 -4.44
CA SER A 40 -6.41 2.19 -4.36
C SER A 40 -5.18 1.47 -4.90
N ASN A 41 -5.41 0.46 -5.74
CA ASN A 41 -4.34 -0.27 -6.44
C ASN A 41 -3.45 -1.08 -5.52
N CYS A 42 -4.06 -1.70 -4.50
CA CYS A 42 -3.36 -2.65 -3.64
C CYS A 42 -3.67 -4.07 -4.08
N GLY A 43 -2.73 -4.98 -3.82
CA GLY A 43 -2.94 -6.40 -4.04
C GLY A 43 -3.14 -7.11 -2.73
N PHE A 44 -3.69 -8.31 -2.76
CA PHE A 44 -3.89 -9.12 -1.57
C PHE A 44 -2.99 -10.34 -1.60
N ASP A 45 -2.27 -10.57 -0.49
CA ASP A 45 -1.41 -11.74 -0.33
C ASP A 45 -2.19 -12.79 0.48
N PRO A 46 -2.65 -13.87 -0.17
CA PRO A 46 -3.48 -14.85 0.54
C PRO A 46 -2.72 -15.66 1.57
N GLU A 47 -1.40 -15.80 1.42
CA GLU A 47 -0.60 -16.52 2.40
C GLU A 47 -0.47 -15.74 3.69
N LYS A 48 -0.18 -14.46 3.59
CA LYS A 48 -0.04 -13.60 4.76
C LYS A 48 -1.36 -12.98 5.19
N LYS A 49 -2.37 -13.05 4.32
CA LYS A 49 -3.69 -12.44 4.54
C LYS A 49 -3.56 -10.95 4.81
N LEU A 50 -2.69 -10.31 4.03
CA LEU A 50 -2.42 -8.88 4.13
C LEU A 50 -2.55 -8.22 2.77
N TRP A 51 -2.99 -6.98 2.79
CA TRP A 51 -2.96 -6.15 1.60
C TRP A 51 -1.58 -5.51 1.46
N PHE A 52 -1.14 -5.31 0.24
CA PHE A 52 0.16 -4.70 -0.01
C PHE A 52 0.09 -3.76 -1.21
N THR A 53 1.08 -2.91 -1.32
CA THR A 53 1.25 -2.07 -2.50
C THR A 53 2.73 -1.93 -2.79
N GLY A 54 3.06 -1.18 -3.84
CA GLY A 54 4.44 -0.94 -4.22
C GLY A 54 4.81 0.53 -4.07
N SER A 55 6.10 0.80 -4.09
CA SER A 55 6.60 2.16 -3.92
C SER A 55 6.20 3.10 -5.05
N LEU A 56 5.73 2.57 -6.18
CA LEU A 56 5.34 3.39 -7.32
C LEU A 56 3.87 3.81 -7.29
N ASN A 57 3.11 3.35 -6.30
CA ASN A 57 1.71 3.74 -6.18
C ASN A 57 1.61 5.22 -5.84
N SER A 58 0.89 5.99 -6.65
CA SER A 58 0.75 7.44 -6.42
C SER A 58 0.03 7.78 -5.13
N HIS A 59 -0.71 6.82 -4.55
CA HIS A 59 -1.42 7.02 -3.28
C HIS A 59 -0.66 6.42 -2.10
N LEU A 60 0.61 6.09 -2.28
CA LEU A 60 1.39 5.41 -1.25
C LEU A 60 1.39 6.15 0.08
N TYR A 61 1.64 7.45 0.05
CA TYR A 61 1.70 8.23 1.28
C TYR A 61 0.36 8.19 2.03
N ALA A 62 -0.73 8.37 1.29
CA ALA A 62 -2.06 8.32 1.91
C ALA A 62 -2.36 6.96 2.51
N LEU A 63 -2.00 5.89 1.81
CA LEU A 63 -2.24 4.54 2.30
C LEU A 63 -1.45 4.26 3.57
N VAL A 64 -0.19 4.69 3.61
CA VAL A 64 0.64 4.52 4.79
C VAL A 64 0.09 5.32 5.96
N GLN A 65 -0.40 6.53 5.71
CA GLN A 65 -0.98 7.34 6.77
C GLN A 65 -2.29 6.77 7.31
N LEU A 66 -3.08 6.15 6.43
CA LEU A 66 -4.35 5.57 6.85
C LEU A 66 -4.18 4.27 7.64
N TYR A 67 -3.27 3.41 7.21
CA TYR A 67 -3.23 2.04 7.71
C TYR A 67 -1.95 1.68 8.44
N GLY A 68 -0.85 2.34 8.13
CA GLY A 68 0.44 2.00 8.68
C GLY A 68 1.06 0.81 7.98
N VAL A 69 2.38 0.71 8.07
CA VAL A 69 3.16 -0.36 7.46
C VAL A 69 3.19 -1.56 8.39
N ASN A 70 2.80 -2.73 7.87
CA ASN A 70 2.81 -3.95 8.66
C ASN A 70 4.24 -4.47 8.81
N GLU A 71 4.51 -5.09 9.96
CA GLU A 71 5.85 -5.62 10.26
C GLU A 71 6.31 -6.73 9.31
N ALA A 72 5.39 -7.32 8.55
CA ALA A 72 5.74 -8.33 7.55
C ALA A 72 6.52 -7.73 6.37
N THR A 73 6.54 -6.40 6.26
CA THR A 73 7.27 -5.70 5.20
C THR A 73 8.77 -5.94 5.36
N SER A 74 9.44 -6.36 4.27
CA SER A 74 10.87 -6.64 4.30
C SER A 74 11.69 -5.36 4.47
N GLU A 75 12.96 -5.52 4.86
CA GLU A 75 13.86 -4.38 4.96
C GLU A 75 14.06 -3.67 3.63
N LYS A 76 14.11 -4.43 2.53
CA LYS A 76 14.24 -3.83 1.21
C LYS A 76 13.02 -2.96 0.90
N ALA A 77 11.82 -3.46 1.18
CA ALA A 77 10.60 -2.70 0.91
C ALA A 77 10.52 -1.47 1.80
N LYS A 78 10.96 -1.59 3.06
CA LYS A 78 11.01 -0.43 3.96
C LYS A 78 11.97 0.63 3.44
N GLN A 79 13.09 0.21 2.89
CA GLN A 79 14.06 1.13 2.33
C GLN A 79 13.48 1.84 1.10
N LEU A 80 12.81 1.11 0.23
CA LEU A 80 12.16 1.70 -0.93
C LEU A 80 11.10 2.71 -0.52
N LEU A 81 10.35 2.38 0.52
CA LEU A 81 9.32 3.27 1.06
C LEU A 81 9.96 4.57 1.57
N LYS A 82 11.03 4.43 2.33
CA LYS A 82 11.74 5.57 2.90
C LYS A 82 12.29 6.49 1.80
N GLU A 83 12.86 5.90 0.77
CA GLU A 83 13.39 6.66 -0.36
C GLU A 83 12.28 7.41 -1.08
N LYS A 84 11.15 6.76 -1.25
CA LYS A 84 10.02 7.35 -1.98
C LYS A 84 9.35 8.47 -1.20
N LEU A 85 9.21 8.32 0.11
CA LEU A 85 8.53 9.32 0.93
C LEU A 85 9.47 10.41 1.45
N GLY A 86 10.74 10.30 1.16
CA GLY A 86 11.71 11.31 1.57
C GLY A 86 11.98 11.32 3.06
N ASP A 87 11.69 10.22 3.68
CA ASP A 87 11.93 9.97 5.07
C ASP A 87 11.29 10.83 6.05
#